data_01452f96730b310d15cf8fb08bd6b212
#
_entry.id   01452f96730b310d15cf8fb08bd6b212
#
_cell.length_a   1.000
_cell.length_b   1.000
_cell.length_c   1.000
_cell.angle_alpha   90.00
_cell.angle_beta   90.00
_cell.angle_gamma   90.00
#
_symmetry.space_group_name_H-M   'P 1'
#
loop_
_entity.id
_entity.type
_entity.pdbx_description
1 polymer ?
#
loop_
_entity_poly.entity_id
_entity_poly.type
_entity_poly.pdbx_seq_one_letter_code
_entity_poly.pdbx_strand_id
1 'polypeptide(L)'
;MVRSGRIHQLVRQAGVFGTRTGEVALDWDAIVRRQHEIVRELQPPPDAFERSGAKVYLADARFVDAHTVQANGSQVHGEKIVIAAGSEPVVPPLPGRELAITSDQILFLPRFPESLVLVGGGAIGLEMAGAFADLGSRVTVIGREPEILPALDR
;
A
#
# COMPACT_ATOMS: atom_id res chain seq x y z
N MET A 1 0.01 -7.25 -5.32
CA MET A 1 -1.09 -7.98 -4.61
C MET A 1 -2.34 -8.11 -5.48
N VAL A 2 -3.02 -7.03 -5.85
CA VAL A 2 -4.28 -7.04 -6.63
C VAL A 2 -4.20 -7.90 -7.91
N ARG A 3 -3.14 -7.76 -8.73
CA ARG A 3 -2.98 -8.58 -9.93
C ARG A 3 -2.84 -10.08 -9.63
N SER A 4 -2.16 -10.45 -8.56
CA SER A 4 -2.03 -11.85 -8.14
C SER A 4 -3.37 -12.43 -7.71
N GLY A 5 -4.16 -11.67 -6.93
CA GLY A 5 -5.53 -12.04 -6.56
C GLY A 5 -6.41 -12.26 -7.79
N ARG A 6 -6.43 -11.30 -8.70
CA ARG A 6 -7.21 -11.38 -9.92
C ARG A 6 -6.89 -12.64 -10.76
N ILE A 7 -5.59 -12.95 -10.92
CA ILE A 7 -5.17 -14.15 -11.65
C ILE A 7 -5.63 -15.42 -10.91
N HIS A 8 -5.45 -15.50 -9.60
CA HIS A 8 -5.87 -16.63 -8.79
C HIS A 8 -7.38 -16.86 -8.91
N GLN A 9 -8.18 -15.81 -8.80
CA GLN A 9 -9.63 -15.84 -8.97
C GLN A 9 -10.03 -16.35 -10.36
N LEU A 10 -9.42 -15.80 -11.43
CA LEU A 10 -9.72 -16.20 -12.81
C LEU A 10 -9.43 -17.69 -13.04
N VAL A 11 -8.30 -18.20 -12.53
CA VAL A 11 -7.96 -19.62 -12.66
C VAL A 11 -8.97 -20.50 -11.92
N ARG A 12 -9.37 -20.12 -10.72
CA ARG A 12 -10.42 -20.85 -9.96
C ARG A 12 -11.78 -20.86 -10.64
N GLN A 13 -12.11 -19.79 -11.35
CA GLN A 13 -13.38 -19.65 -12.07
C GLN A 13 -13.34 -20.15 -13.51
N ALA A 14 -12.19 -20.60 -14.00
CA ALA A 14 -11.99 -20.98 -15.40
C ALA A 14 -13.01 -22.06 -15.89
N GLY A 15 -13.44 -22.94 -15.00
CA GLY A 15 -14.45 -23.96 -15.31
C GLY A 15 -15.79 -23.40 -15.75
N VAL A 16 -16.22 -22.24 -15.25
CA VAL A 16 -17.45 -21.55 -15.66
C VAL A 16 -17.39 -21.15 -17.13
N PHE A 17 -16.16 -20.90 -17.64
CA PHE A 17 -15.90 -20.53 -19.03
C PHE A 17 -15.47 -21.73 -19.89
N GLY A 18 -15.71 -22.96 -19.43
CA GLY A 18 -15.39 -24.17 -20.17
C GLY A 18 -13.92 -24.58 -20.18
N THR A 19 -13.07 -23.89 -19.41
CA THR A 19 -11.63 -24.20 -19.31
C THR A 19 -11.37 -25.08 -18.09
N ARG A 20 -10.79 -26.25 -18.28
CA ARG A 20 -10.40 -27.16 -17.19
C ARG A 20 -9.01 -26.81 -16.69
N THR A 21 -8.89 -26.57 -15.40
CA THR A 21 -7.63 -26.41 -14.69
C THR A 21 -7.41 -27.60 -13.76
N GLY A 22 -6.15 -27.90 -13.44
CA GLY A 22 -5.82 -28.83 -12.36
C GLY A 22 -6.06 -28.18 -10.98
N GLU A 23 -5.46 -28.76 -9.95
CA GLU A 23 -5.48 -28.20 -8.60
C GLU A 23 -4.83 -26.80 -8.60
N VAL A 24 -5.53 -25.84 -7.99
CA VAL A 24 -5.06 -24.44 -7.89
C VAL A 24 -4.60 -24.21 -6.46
N ALA A 25 -3.29 -24.17 -6.27
CA ALA A 25 -2.66 -23.86 -5.00
C ALA A 25 -2.21 -22.39 -4.95
N LEU A 26 -2.27 -21.79 -3.75
CA LEU A 26 -1.74 -20.48 -3.48
C LEU A 26 -0.31 -20.59 -2.93
N ASP A 27 0.66 -20.03 -3.64
CA ASP A 27 2.03 -19.82 -3.13
C ASP A 27 2.14 -18.37 -2.58
N TRP A 28 1.85 -18.23 -1.30
CA TRP A 28 1.91 -16.92 -0.63
C TRP A 28 3.31 -16.35 -0.59
N ASP A 29 4.32 -17.19 -0.35
CA ASP A 29 5.72 -16.76 -0.29
C ASP A 29 6.19 -16.20 -1.64
N ALA A 30 5.77 -16.81 -2.75
CA ALA A 30 6.06 -16.27 -4.07
C ALA A 30 5.41 -14.91 -4.31
N ILE A 31 4.18 -14.70 -3.81
CA ILE A 31 3.50 -13.40 -3.89
C ILE A 31 4.25 -12.35 -3.09
N VAL A 32 4.65 -12.65 -1.86
CA VAL A 32 5.38 -11.71 -1.00
C VAL A 32 6.78 -11.41 -1.57
N ARG A 33 7.51 -12.42 -2.06
CA ARG A 33 8.81 -12.20 -2.75
C ARG A 33 8.65 -11.23 -3.93
N ARG A 34 7.64 -11.45 -4.78
CA ARG A 34 7.35 -10.55 -5.90
C ARG A 34 7.02 -9.13 -5.45
N GLN A 35 6.33 -8.95 -4.32
CA GLN A 35 6.08 -7.62 -3.74
C GLN A 35 7.38 -6.92 -3.37
N HIS A 36 8.28 -7.62 -2.69
CA HIS A 36 9.60 -7.07 -2.34
C HIS A 36 10.43 -6.69 -3.57
N GLU A 37 10.38 -7.50 -4.64
CA GLU A 37 11.04 -7.21 -5.91
C GLU A 37 10.50 -5.92 -6.53
N ILE A 38 9.17 -5.80 -6.65
CA ILE A 38 8.51 -4.60 -7.19
C ILE A 38 8.86 -3.35 -6.38
N VAL A 39 8.80 -3.42 -5.05
CA VAL A 39 9.16 -2.27 -4.19
C VAL A 39 10.61 -1.87 -4.43
N ARG A 40 11.53 -2.84 -4.53
CA ARG A 40 12.95 -2.56 -4.79
C ARG A 40 13.18 -1.95 -6.17
N GLU A 41 12.49 -2.44 -7.19
CA GLU A 41 12.58 -1.91 -8.57
C GLU A 41 12.03 -0.48 -8.68
N LEU A 42 11.01 -0.15 -7.89
CA LEU A 42 10.39 1.18 -7.87
C LEU A 42 11.20 2.19 -7.05
N GLN A 43 12.10 1.75 -6.18
CA GLN A 43 12.98 2.64 -5.44
C GLN A 43 14.09 3.17 -6.37
N PRO A 44 14.19 4.48 -6.59
CA PRO A 44 15.27 5.02 -7.37
C PRO A 44 16.61 4.74 -6.65
N PRO A 45 17.69 4.45 -7.39
CA PRO A 45 19.01 4.32 -6.77
C PRO A 45 19.38 5.62 -6.06
N PRO A 46 20.17 5.57 -4.97
CA PRO A 46 20.47 6.72 -4.13
C PRO A 46 21.01 7.95 -4.89
N ASP A 47 21.75 7.70 -5.97
CA ASP A 47 22.38 8.72 -6.81
C ASP A 47 21.51 9.18 -8.01
N ALA A 48 20.27 8.65 -8.15
CA ALA A 48 19.42 8.97 -9.30
C ALA A 48 19.09 10.46 -9.40
N PHE A 49 18.83 11.09 -8.27
CA PHE A 49 18.52 12.53 -8.22
C PHE A 49 19.74 13.36 -8.51
N GLU A 50 20.91 12.99 -7.98
CA GLU A 50 22.16 13.69 -8.24
C GLU A 50 22.58 13.62 -9.71
N ARG A 51 22.40 12.45 -10.35
CA ARG A 51 22.64 12.28 -11.77
C ARG A 51 21.71 13.13 -12.64
N SER A 52 20.53 13.49 -12.15
CA SER A 52 19.63 14.43 -12.84
C SER A 52 19.97 15.90 -12.60
N GLY A 53 21.04 16.19 -11.84
CA GLY A 53 21.47 17.55 -11.51
C GLY A 53 20.82 18.10 -10.24
N ALA A 54 20.04 17.32 -9.51
CA ALA A 54 19.45 17.73 -8.25
C ALA A 54 20.47 17.63 -7.10
N LYS A 55 20.46 18.57 -6.18
CA LYS A 55 21.21 18.49 -4.93
C LYS A 55 20.37 17.79 -3.87
N VAL A 56 20.87 16.72 -3.30
CA VAL A 56 20.18 15.91 -2.30
C VAL A 56 20.70 16.23 -0.90
N TYR A 57 19.78 16.42 0.04
CA TYR A 57 20.08 16.57 1.47
C TYR A 57 19.34 15.47 2.23
N LEU A 58 20.08 14.48 2.74
CA LEU A 58 19.53 13.41 3.57
C LEU A 58 19.47 13.86 5.03
N ALA A 59 18.41 14.56 5.39
CA ALA A 59 18.19 15.11 6.71
C ALA A 59 16.72 15.42 6.95
N ASP A 60 16.36 15.55 8.22
CA ASP A 60 15.09 16.16 8.60
C ASP A 60 15.05 17.61 8.12
N ALA A 61 13.96 17.96 7.49
CA ALA A 61 13.75 19.27 6.91
C ALA A 61 12.66 20.04 7.64
N ARG A 62 12.87 21.35 7.85
CA ARG A 62 11.87 22.23 8.42
C ARG A 62 11.81 23.57 7.68
N PHE A 63 10.64 24.15 7.59
CA PHE A 63 10.49 25.52 7.08
C PHE A 63 11.06 26.54 8.07
N VAL A 64 11.84 27.47 7.55
CA VAL A 64 12.28 28.66 8.26
C VAL A 64 11.33 29.82 7.93
N ASP A 65 10.94 29.92 6.67
CA ASP A 65 9.95 30.86 6.14
C ASP A 65 9.25 30.25 4.91
N ALA A 66 8.42 31.02 4.22
CA ALA A 66 7.64 30.55 3.07
C ALA A 66 8.49 30.05 1.88
N HIS A 67 9.75 30.46 1.80
CA HIS A 67 10.66 30.17 0.70
C HIS A 67 11.99 29.53 1.13
N THR A 68 12.16 29.27 2.43
CA THR A 68 13.42 28.76 2.96
C THR A 68 13.17 27.51 3.81
N VAL A 69 13.87 26.43 3.45
CA VAL A 69 13.91 25.18 4.19
C VAL A 69 15.29 24.97 4.78
N GLN A 70 15.34 24.62 6.06
CA GLN A 70 16.56 24.19 6.73
C GLN A 70 16.66 22.67 6.71
N ALA A 71 17.80 22.14 6.25
CA ALA A 71 18.14 20.74 6.26
C ALA A 71 19.61 20.57 6.65
N ASN A 72 19.91 19.76 7.68
CA ASN A 72 21.27 19.47 8.15
C ASN A 72 22.15 20.73 8.37
N GLY A 73 21.58 21.76 9.00
CA GLY A 73 22.28 23.03 9.25
C GLY A 73 22.42 23.98 8.04
N SER A 74 22.10 23.51 6.86
CA SER A 74 22.07 24.32 5.63
C SER A 74 20.68 24.92 5.41
N GLN A 75 20.64 26.16 4.89
CA GLN A 75 19.39 26.78 4.42
C GLN A 75 19.34 26.70 2.89
N VAL A 76 18.21 26.25 2.38
CA VAL A 76 17.93 26.14 0.95
C VAL A 76 16.75 27.04 0.63
N HIS A 77 16.97 28.02 -0.24
CA HIS A 77 15.94 28.92 -0.73
C HIS A 77 15.34 28.41 -2.04
N GLY A 78 14.01 28.46 -2.17
CA GLY A 78 13.29 28.10 -3.38
C GLY A 78 12.10 29.01 -3.64
N GLU A 79 11.94 29.49 -4.86
CA GLU A 79 10.75 30.25 -5.27
C GLU A 79 9.48 29.42 -5.16
N LYS A 80 9.59 28.10 -5.42
CA LYS A 80 8.51 27.13 -5.31
C LYS A 80 9.01 25.95 -4.54
N ILE A 81 8.23 25.52 -3.53
CA ILE A 81 8.54 24.38 -2.68
C ILE A 81 7.42 23.35 -2.80
N VAL A 82 7.78 22.10 -3.06
CA VAL A 82 6.85 20.97 -3.12
C VAL A 82 7.05 20.13 -1.87
N ILE A 83 5.99 19.94 -1.09
CA ILE A 83 5.98 19.02 0.05
C ILE A 83 5.53 17.66 -0.46
N ALA A 84 6.46 16.69 -0.46
CA ALA A 84 6.22 15.31 -0.87
C ALA A 84 6.76 14.35 0.19
N ALA A 85 6.51 14.66 1.46
CA ALA A 85 7.05 13.95 2.62
C ALA A 85 6.37 12.59 2.91
N GLY A 86 5.39 12.19 2.10
CA GLY A 86 4.61 10.99 2.33
C GLY A 86 3.54 11.17 3.41
N SER A 87 3.00 10.04 3.87
CA SER A 87 1.98 10.00 4.92
C SER A 87 2.13 8.72 5.75
N GLU A 88 1.65 8.76 6.97
CA GLU A 88 1.56 7.58 7.83
C GLU A 88 0.10 7.12 7.97
N PRO A 89 -0.15 5.80 8.01
CA PRO A 89 -1.50 5.29 8.27
C PRO A 89 -1.93 5.63 9.70
N VAL A 90 -3.14 6.16 9.84
CA VAL A 90 -3.73 6.45 11.14
C VAL A 90 -4.50 5.24 11.64
N VAL A 91 -4.08 4.68 12.78
CA VAL A 91 -4.84 3.64 13.48
C VAL A 91 -5.86 4.33 14.39
N PRO A 92 -7.17 4.13 14.18
CA PRO A 92 -8.19 4.80 14.98
C PRO A 92 -8.10 4.38 16.46
N PRO A 93 -8.56 5.24 17.41
CA PRO A 93 -8.50 4.95 18.84
C PRO A 93 -9.61 3.97 19.25
N LEU A 94 -9.46 2.71 18.86
CA LEU A 94 -10.38 1.62 19.19
C LEU A 94 -9.76 0.71 20.26
N PRO A 95 -10.56 0.08 21.13
CA PRO A 95 -10.09 -0.99 21.99
C PRO A 95 -9.46 -2.12 21.15
N GLY A 96 -8.26 -2.58 21.51
CA GLY A 96 -7.54 -3.60 20.76
C GLY A 96 -6.73 -3.07 19.57
N ARG A 97 -6.61 -1.73 19.41
CA ARG A 97 -5.81 -1.11 18.32
C ARG A 97 -4.36 -1.56 18.25
N GLU A 98 -3.82 -1.99 19.37
CA GLU A 98 -2.46 -2.52 19.50
C GLU A 98 -2.26 -3.86 18.77
N LEU A 99 -3.35 -4.55 18.45
CA LEU A 99 -3.35 -5.80 17.66
C LEU A 99 -3.52 -5.54 16.16
N ALA A 100 -3.85 -4.31 15.78
CA ALA A 100 -4.07 -3.96 14.39
C ALA A 100 -2.74 -3.79 13.64
N ILE A 101 -2.77 -4.18 12.38
CA ILE A 101 -1.70 -3.89 11.42
C ILE A 101 -2.18 -2.83 10.43
N THR A 102 -1.24 -2.11 9.84
CA THR A 102 -1.54 -1.05 8.87
C THR A 102 -1.47 -1.55 7.42
N SER A 103 -1.86 -0.69 6.48
CA SER A 103 -1.72 -0.93 5.03
C SER A 103 -0.30 -1.27 4.61
N ASP A 104 0.71 -0.75 5.29
CA ASP A 104 2.11 -0.98 4.96
C ASP A 104 2.57 -2.39 5.36
N GLN A 105 1.99 -2.91 6.44
CA GLN A 105 2.35 -4.22 6.99
C GLN A 105 1.60 -5.37 6.30
N ILE A 106 0.34 -5.15 5.89
CA ILE A 106 -0.51 -6.21 5.31
C ILE A 106 0.08 -6.81 4.03
N LEU A 107 0.85 -6.03 3.27
CA LEU A 107 1.47 -6.48 2.02
C LEU A 107 2.61 -7.49 2.22
N PHE A 108 3.14 -7.58 3.45
CA PHE A 108 4.33 -8.36 3.79
C PHE A 108 4.06 -9.34 4.93
N LEU A 109 2.81 -9.76 5.11
CA LEU A 109 2.47 -10.74 6.12
C LEU A 109 3.27 -12.04 5.94
N PRO A 110 3.83 -12.60 7.02
CA PRO A 110 4.65 -13.82 6.94
C PRO A 110 3.82 -15.08 6.60
N ARG A 111 2.49 -15.01 6.76
CA ARG A 111 1.56 -16.09 6.43
C ARG A 111 0.31 -15.51 5.80
N PHE A 112 -0.26 -16.24 4.87
CA PHE A 112 -1.55 -15.89 4.29
C PHE A 112 -2.66 -15.97 5.34
N PRO A 113 -3.45 -14.89 5.55
CA PRO A 113 -4.53 -14.91 6.52
C PRO A 113 -5.78 -15.61 5.95
N GLU A 114 -6.30 -16.61 6.64
CA GLU A 114 -7.58 -17.27 6.27
C GLU A 114 -8.78 -16.32 6.42
N SER A 115 -8.68 -15.38 7.34
CA SER A 115 -9.69 -14.34 7.57
C SER A 115 -9.05 -13.00 7.86
N LEU A 116 -9.71 -11.93 7.40
CA LEU A 116 -9.23 -10.56 7.53
C LEU A 116 -10.40 -9.64 7.86
N VAL A 117 -10.22 -8.81 8.87
CA VAL A 117 -11.12 -7.70 9.18
C VAL A 117 -10.41 -6.40 8.84
N LEU A 118 -11.00 -5.61 7.95
CA LEU A 118 -10.49 -4.32 7.53
C LEU A 118 -11.32 -3.21 8.17
N VAL A 119 -10.67 -2.32 8.90
CA VAL A 119 -11.30 -1.13 9.47
C VAL A 119 -11.01 0.06 8.58
N GLY A 120 -12.01 0.47 7.81
CA GLY A 120 -11.94 1.56 6.85
C GLY A 120 -12.49 1.16 5.48
N GLY A 121 -13.52 1.86 5.01
CA GLY A 121 -14.16 1.67 3.69
C GLY A 121 -13.60 2.57 2.59
N GLY A 122 -12.39 3.12 2.76
CA GLY A 122 -11.72 3.94 1.75
C GLY A 122 -11.03 3.09 0.66
N ALA A 123 -10.43 3.77 -0.32
CA ALA A 123 -9.82 3.13 -1.50
C ALA A 123 -8.83 2.02 -1.13
N ILE A 124 -7.87 2.29 -0.23
CA ILE A 124 -6.86 1.30 0.20
C ILE A 124 -7.53 0.09 0.85
N GLY A 125 -8.50 0.32 1.76
CA GLY A 125 -9.23 -0.76 2.44
C GLY A 125 -9.95 -1.68 1.45
N LEU A 126 -10.62 -1.10 0.46
CA LEU A 126 -11.37 -1.87 -0.54
C LEU A 126 -10.45 -2.59 -1.55
N GLU A 127 -9.34 -1.98 -1.95
CA GLU A 127 -8.34 -2.66 -2.78
C GLU A 127 -7.74 -3.87 -2.07
N MET A 128 -7.43 -3.74 -0.77
CA MET A 128 -6.94 -4.85 0.03
C MET A 128 -8.04 -5.91 0.22
N ALA A 129 -9.28 -5.49 0.50
CA ALA A 129 -10.42 -6.39 0.61
C ALA A 129 -10.58 -7.26 -0.63
N GLY A 130 -10.61 -6.63 -1.80
CA GLY A 130 -10.71 -7.34 -3.08
C GLY A 130 -9.53 -8.28 -3.32
N ALA A 131 -8.30 -7.80 -3.11
CA ALA A 131 -7.11 -8.60 -3.34
C ALA A 131 -7.05 -9.86 -2.46
N PHE A 132 -7.36 -9.73 -1.17
CA PHE A 132 -7.34 -10.87 -0.24
C PHE A 132 -8.53 -11.81 -0.44
N ALA A 133 -9.72 -11.29 -0.77
CA ALA A 133 -10.87 -12.10 -1.13
C ALA A 133 -10.61 -12.93 -2.40
N ASP A 134 -10.03 -12.32 -3.43
CA ASP A 134 -9.63 -13.01 -4.66
C ASP A 134 -8.60 -14.11 -4.42
N LEU A 135 -7.72 -13.94 -3.43
CA LEU A 135 -6.75 -14.94 -3.00
C LEU A 135 -7.35 -16.03 -2.10
N GLY A 136 -8.58 -15.84 -1.61
CA GLY A 136 -9.33 -16.85 -0.84
C GLY A 136 -9.51 -16.56 0.64
N SER A 137 -9.10 -15.39 1.15
CA SER A 137 -9.41 -14.97 2.52
C SER A 137 -10.90 -14.68 2.69
N ARG A 138 -11.44 -14.97 3.88
CA ARG A 138 -12.74 -14.44 4.31
C ARG A 138 -12.54 -13.00 4.79
N VAL A 139 -13.04 -12.06 4.02
CA VAL A 139 -12.82 -10.62 4.28
C VAL A 139 -14.10 -9.98 4.83
N THR A 140 -13.96 -9.22 5.92
CA THR A 140 -14.99 -8.34 6.47
C THR A 140 -14.47 -6.91 6.44
N VAL A 141 -15.26 -5.99 5.90
CA VAL A 141 -14.95 -4.55 5.92
C VAL A 141 -15.88 -3.85 6.91
N ILE A 142 -15.31 -3.07 7.81
CA ILE A 142 -16.03 -2.23 8.77
C ILE A 142 -15.79 -0.77 8.38
N GLY A 143 -16.81 -0.08 7.94
CA GLY A 143 -16.81 1.34 7.65
C GLY A 143 -17.46 2.16 8.74
N ARG A 144 -17.06 3.42 8.89
CA ARG A 144 -17.75 4.40 9.73
C ARG A 144 -19.01 4.93 9.05
N GLU A 145 -18.90 5.16 7.74
CA GLU A 145 -19.99 5.69 6.93
C GLU A 145 -20.87 4.56 6.39
N PRO A 146 -22.17 4.80 6.16
CA PRO A 146 -23.08 3.79 5.61
C PRO A 146 -22.76 3.43 4.15
N GLU A 147 -22.03 4.28 3.45
CA GLU A 147 -21.66 4.09 2.05
C GLU A 147 -20.16 3.78 1.92
N ILE A 148 -19.84 2.97 0.92
CA ILE A 148 -18.45 2.68 0.54
C ILE A 148 -17.95 3.82 -0.36
N LEU A 149 -16.74 4.32 -0.12
CA LEU A 149 -16.12 5.40 -0.91
C LEU A 149 -16.99 6.69 -1.01
N PRO A 150 -17.53 7.21 0.10
CA PRO A 150 -18.48 8.34 0.06
C PRO A 150 -17.91 9.60 -0.59
N ALA A 151 -16.60 9.71 -0.75
CA ALA A 151 -15.95 10.86 -1.38
C ALA A 151 -15.82 10.75 -2.92
N LEU A 152 -16.07 9.57 -3.50
CA LEU A 152 -15.87 9.32 -4.93
C LEU A 152 -17.17 9.29 -5.76
N ASP A 153 -18.30 9.18 -5.10
CA ASP A 153 -19.60 9.02 -5.77
C ASP A 153 -20.52 10.21 -5.42
N ARG A 154 -20.22 11.38 -5.99
CA ARG A 154 -21.10 12.55 -6.01
C ARG A 154 -21.03 13.25 -7.34
#